data_d333872d23145712a54df8941490610f
#
_entry.id   d333872d23145712a54df8941490610f
#
_cell.length_a   1.000
_cell.length_b   1.000
_cell.length_c   1.000
_cell.angle_alpha   90.00
_cell.angle_beta   90.00
_cell.angle_gamma   90.00
#
_symmetry.space_group_name_H-M   'P 1'
#
loop_
_entity.id
_entity.type
_entity.pdbx_description
1 polymer ?
#
loop_
_entity_poly.entity_id
_entity_poly.type
_entity_poly.pdbx_seq_one_letter_code
_entity_poly.pdbx_strand_id
1 'polypeptide(L)'
;MNNMNNDTICALATGGGISAIALIRISGKETINIVNKIFSKDLSKKETHTVHFGNIIDNKNIIDEVVITLFHKNQSFTGEETVEISCHGSKYIQNKILELLINNGVRMANPGEYTMRAFQN
;
A
#
# COMPACT_ATOMS: atom_id res chain seq x y z
N MET A 1 14.60 -17.09 15.31
CA MET A 1 13.25 -16.62 14.99
C MET A 1 13.31 -15.66 13.82
N ASN A 2 12.58 -15.96 12.82
CA ASN A 2 12.59 -15.16 11.60
C ASN A 2 11.51 -14.07 11.67
N ASN A 3 11.92 -12.81 11.57
CA ASN A 3 11.00 -11.68 11.65
C ASN A 3 10.43 -11.25 10.29
N MET A 4 10.73 -12.00 9.25
CA MET A 4 10.30 -11.65 7.90
C MET A 4 8.76 -11.55 7.78
N ASN A 5 8.05 -12.35 8.58
CA ASN A 5 6.59 -12.35 8.53
C ASN A 5 5.96 -11.10 9.15
N ASN A 6 6.76 -10.26 9.81
CA ASN A 6 6.28 -9.03 10.43
C ASN A 6 6.61 -7.78 9.62
N ASP A 7 7.31 -7.95 8.52
CA ASP A 7 7.64 -6.82 7.64
C ASP A 7 6.38 -6.24 7.02
N THR A 8 6.42 -4.94 6.74
CA THR A 8 5.40 -4.32 5.91
C THR A 8 5.76 -4.59 4.46
N ILE A 9 4.81 -5.10 3.71
CA ILE A 9 5.01 -5.53 2.34
C ILE A 9 4.08 -4.80 1.38
N CYS A 10 4.46 -4.74 0.12
CA CYS A 10 3.60 -4.20 -0.92
C CYS A 10 3.67 -5.06 -2.17
N ALA A 11 2.65 -4.94 -2.99
CA ALA A 11 2.61 -5.57 -4.30
C ALA A 11 1.61 -4.86 -5.20
N LEU A 12 1.85 -4.99 -6.50
CA LEU A 12 0.85 -4.61 -7.48
C LEU A 12 -0.23 -5.71 -7.47
N ALA A 13 -1.45 -5.32 -7.15
CA ALA A 13 -2.55 -6.27 -7.02
C ALA A 13 -3.32 -6.46 -8.31
N THR A 14 -3.06 -5.62 -9.32
CA THR A 14 -3.58 -5.78 -10.68
C THR A 14 -2.52 -6.42 -11.55
N GLY A 15 -2.90 -6.90 -12.73
CA GLY A 15 -1.92 -7.45 -13.67
C GLY A 15 -0.85 -6.42 -14.02
N GLY A 16 0.37 -6.88 -14.32
CA GLY A 16 1.53 -6.01 -14.51
C GLY A 16 1.56 -5.23 -15.82
N GLY A 17 0.50 -5.26 -16.62
CA GLY A 17 0.43 -4.55 -17.88
C GLY A 17 -0.06 -3.11 -17.72
N ILE A 18 -0.19 -2.43 -18.84
CA ILE A 18 -0.77 -1.10 -18.87
C ILE A 18 -2.30 -1.25 -18.75
N SER A 19 -2.88 -0.51 -17.82
CA SER A 19 -4.33 -0.48 -17.62
C SER A 19 -4.74 0.94 -17.26
N ALA A 20 -6.05 1.21 -17.26
CA ALA A 20 -6.54 2.53 -16.88
C ALA A 20 -6.24 2.83 -15.40
N ILE A 21 -6.35 1.80 -14.57
CA ILE A 21 -6.14 1.92 -13.12
C ILE A 21 -5.27 0.76 -12.66
N ALA A 22 -4.35 1.04 -11.76
CA ALA A 22 -3.56 0.03 -11.08
C ALA A 22 -3.86 0.07 -9.59
N LEU A 23 -3.81 -1.08 -8.95
CA LEU A 23 -4.04 -1.20 -7.51
C LEU A 23 -2.76 -1.70 -6.86
N ILE A 24 -2.27 -0.94 -5.88
CA ILE A 24 -1.11 -1.32 -5.08
C ILE A 24 -1.59 -1.58 -3.66
N ARG A 25 -1.27 -2.75 -3.12
CA ARG A 25 -1.67 -3.15 -1.77
C ARG A 25 -0.46 -3.13 -0.86
N ILE A 26 -0.62 -2.53 0.31
CA ILE A 26 0.41 -2.48 1.35
C ILE A 26 -0.18 -3.13 2.60
N SER A 27 0.56 -4.05 3.23
CA SER A 27 0.10 -4.76 4.41
C SER A 27 1.22 -4.90 5.43
N GLY A 28 0.90 -4.64 6.69
CA GLY A 28 1.86 -4.76 7.78
C GLY A 28 1.63 -3.69 8.83
N LYS A 29 2.33 -3.81 9.94
CA LYS A 29 2.11 -2.94 11.09
C LYS A 29 2.52 -1.49 10.86
N GLU A 30 3.42 -1.22 9.91
CA GLU A 30 3.90 0.14 9.62
C GLU A 30 3.18 0.77 8.43
N THR A 31 2.15 0.11 7.90
CA THR A 31 1.46 0.55 6.68
C THR A 31 1.00 2.00 6.77
N ILE A 32 0.28 2.35 7.83
CA ILE A 32 -0.28 3.70 7.95
C ILE A 32 0.82 4.73 8.13
N ASN A 33 1.82 4.45 8.97
CA ASN A 33 2.94 5.36 9.18
C ASN A 33 3.69 5.65 7.88
N ILE A 34 3.90 4.61 7.07
CA ILE A 34 4.65 4.76 5.83
C ILE A 34 3.83 5.51 4.79
N VAL A 35 2.56 5.13 4.63
CA VAL A 35 1.70 5.79 3.64
C VAL A 35 1.52 7.27 4.00
N ASN A 36 1.42 7.60 5.29
CA ASN A 36 1.32 9.00 5.70
C ASN A 36 2.51 9.85 5.25
N LYS A 37 3.67 9.24 5.03
CA LYS A 37 4.86 9.98 4.57
C LYS A 37 4.79 10.36 3.11
N ILE A 38 3.97 9.69 2.33
CA ILE A 38 3.90 9.91 0.89
C ILE A 38 2.51 10.34 0.41
N PHE A 39 1.55 10.46 1.32
CA PHE A 39 0.17 10.83 0.99
C PHE A 39 -0.14 12.20 1.56
N SER A 40 -0.99 12.95 0.86
CA SER A 40 -1.30 14.33 1.21
C SER A 40 -2.24 14.49 2.40
N LYS A 41 -2.79 13.40 2.93
CA LYS A 41 -3.69 13.42 4.08
C LYS A 41 -3.20 12.46 5.14
N ASP A 42 -3.56 12.75 6.40
CA ASP A 42 -3.20 11.91 7.53
C ASP A 42 -4.27 10.82 7.72
N LEU A 43 -3.84 9.57 7.66
CA LEU A 43 -4.72 8.41 7.81
C LEU A 43 -4.77 7.87 9.25
N SER A 44 -4.00 8.45 10.17
CA SER A 44 -3.77 7.87 11.50
C SER A 44 -5.03 7.65 12.32
N LYS A 45 -6.04 8.50 12.14
CA LYS A 45 -7.26 8.44 12.95
C LYS A 45 -8.49 8.12 12.11
N LYS A 46 -8.29 7.63 10.90
CA LYS A 46 -9.42 7.28 10.02
C LYS A 46 -9.91 5.88 10.34
N GLU A 47 -11.19 5.66 10.10
CA GLU A 47 -11.79 4.37 10.39
C GLU A 47 -11.52 3.36 9.29
N THR A 48 -11.68 2.08 9.63
CA THR A 48 -11.54 1.01 8.66
C THR A 48 -12.63 1.09 7.60
N HIS A 49 -12.33 0.56 6.41
CA HIS A 49 -13.26 0.52 5.27
C HIS A 49 -13.68 1.91 4.82
N THR A 50 -12.77 2.87 4.93
CA THR A 50 -13.00 4.23 4.45
C THR A 50 -12.11 4.53 3.26
N VAL A 51 -12.57 5.45 2.43
CA VAL A 51 -11.93 5.83 1.18
C VAL A 51 -11.47 7.27 1.28
N HIS A 52 -10.26 7.55 0.83
CA HIS A 52 -9.63 8.86 0.96
C HIS A 52 -9.01 9.28 -0.36
N PHE A 53 -9.34 10.46 -0.80
CA PHE A 53 -8.90 11.04 -2.05
C PHE A 53 -7.75 12.01 -1.77
N GLY A 54 -6.67 11.89 -2.52
CA GLY A 54 -5.53 12.78 -2.31
C GLY A 54 -4.39 12.48 -3.27
N ASN A 55 -3.20 12.98 -2.94
CA ASN A 55 -2.05 12.89 -3.82
C ASN A 55 -0.94 12.07 -3.20
N ILE A 56 -0.28 11.28 -4.04
CA ILE A 56 1.03 10.71 -3.70
C ILE A 56 2.08 11.75 -4.02
N ILE A 57 2.94 12.03 -3.07
CA ILE A 57 3.91 13.12 -3.14
C ILE A 57 5.31 12.58 -2.90
N ASP A 58 6.25 12.98 -3.77
CA ASP A 58 7.67 12.74 -3.60
C ASP A 58 8.33 14.10 -3.38
N ASN A 59 8.74 14.37 -2.13
CA ASN A 59 9.17 15.68 -1.70
C ASN A 59 8.06 16.70 -1.96
N LYS A 60 8.24 17.57 -2.95
CA LYS A 60 7.23 18.58 -3.29
C LYS A 60 6.51 18.28 -4.60
N ASN A 61 6.82 17.14 -5.21
CA ASN A 61 6.28 16.81 -6.51
C ASN A 61 5.10 15.87 -6.35
N ILE A 62 3.99 16.19 -7.00
CA ILE A 62 2.83 15.31 -7.04
C ILE A 62 3.09 14.25 -8.10
N ILE A 63 3.09 12.99 -7.67
CA ILE A 63 3.28 11.86 -8.57
C ILE A 63 1.97 11.48 -9.23
N ASP A 64 0.90 11.40 -8.44
CA ASP A 64 -0.41 11.02 -8.95
C ASP A 64 -1.49 11.40 -7.95
N GLU A 65 -2.67 11.67 -8.47
CA GLU A 65 -3.87 11.80 -7.66
C GLU A 65 -4.48 10.41 -7.52
N VAL A 66 -4.71 9.97 -6.29
CA VAL A 66 -5.06 8.57 -6.01
C VAL A 66 -6.27 8.48 -5.10
N VAL A 67 -6.82 7.27 -5.04
CA VAL A 67 -7.84 6.91 -4.06
C VAL A 67 -7.23 5.84 -3.16
N ILE A 68 -7.28 6.08 -1.86
CA ILE A 68 -6.77 5.13 -0.87
C ILE A 68 -7.96 4.51 -0.13
N THR A 69 -7.94 3.19 -0.01
CA THR A 69 -8.89 2.46 0.84
C THR A 69 -8.12 1.88 2.02
N LEU A 70 -8.68 2.05 3.21
CA LEU A 70 -8.03 1.70 4.47
C LEU A 70 -8.75 0.53 5.12
N PHE A 71 -7.97 -0.48 5.56
CA PHE A 71 -8.48 -1.64 6.29
C PHE A 71 -7.65 -1.83 7.54
N HIS A 72 -8.28 -1.72 8.70
CA HIS A 72 -7.57 -1.89 9.96
C HIS A 72 -7.29 -3.35 10.29
N LYS A 73 -6.36 -3.55 11.20
CA LYS A 73 -5.99 -4.85 11.74
C LYS A 73 -7.23 -5.66 12.09
N ASN A 74 -7.20 -6.95 11.78
CA ASN A 74 -8.29 -7.91 11.99
C ASN A 74 -9.52 -7.69 11.12
N GLN A 75 -9.49 -6.69 10.24
CA GLN A 75 -10.61 -6.39 9.34
C GLN A 75 -10.15 -6.31 7.89
N SER A 76 -8.97 -6.82 7.61
CA SER A 76 -8.38 -6.88 6.28
C SER A 76 -8.23 -8.34 5.84
N PHE A 77 -7.89 -8.55 4.58
CA PHE A 77 -7.62 -9.88 4.06
C PHE A 77 -6.48 -10.57 4.81
N THR A 78 -5.39 -9.86 5.07
CA THR A 78 -4.22 -10.43 5.76
C THR A 78 -4.37 -10.46 7.28
N GLY A 79 -5.33 -9.75 7.82
CA GLY A 79 -5.46 -9.54 9.27
C GLY A 79 -4.58 -8.42 9.80
N GLU A 80 -3.76 -7.82 8.96
CA GLU A 80 -2.87 -6.70 9.32
C GLU A 80 -3.45 -5.38 8.85
N GLU A 81 -2.88 -4.26 9.35
CA GLU A 81 -3.18 -2.95 8.78
C GLU A 81 -2.90 -2.98 7.29
N THR A 82 -3.85 -2.58 6.48
CA THR A 82 -3.73 -2.67 5.04
C THR A 82 -4.24 -1.40 4.38
N VAL A 83 -3.51 -0.94 3.36
CA VAL A 83 -3.92 0.16 2.52
C VAL A 83 -3.90 -0.32 1.07
N GLU A 84 -4.93 0.06 0.32
CA GLU A 84 -4.94 -0.14 -1.13
C GLU A 84 -4.93 1.21 -1.80
N ILE A 85 -3.95 1.41 -2.69
CA ILE A 85 -3.80 2.65 -3.45
C ILE A 85 -4.27 2.38 -4.87
N SER A 86 -5.34 3.05 -5.29
CA SER A 86 -5.79 3.04 -6.67
C SER A 86 -5.15 4.23 -7.37
N CYS A 87 -4.28 3.98 -8.33
CA CYS A 87 -3.55 5.00 -9.07
C CYS A 87 -3.77 4.84 -10.56
N HIS A 88 -3.30 5.82 -11.35
CA HIS A 88 -3.33 5.68 -12.79
C HIS A 88 -2.40 4.55 -13.22
N GLY A 89 -2.82 3.83 -14.26
CA GLY A 89 -2.21 2.56 -14.61
C GLY A 89 -0.97 2.64 -15.50
N SER A 90 -0.33 3.81 -15.61
CA SER A 90 0.91 3.89 -16.38
C SER A 90 2.04 3.20 -15.62
N LYS A 91 2.97 2.63 -16.37
CA LYS A 91 4.12 1.97 -15.75
C LYS A 91 4.97 2.93 -14.94
N TYR A 92 5.12 4.16 -15.39
CA TYR A 92 5.87 5.17 -14.66
C TYR A 92 5.27 5.42 -13.28
N ILE A 93 3.95 5.64 -13.23
CA ILE A 93 3.25 5.91 -11.97
C ILE A 93 3.35 4.72 -11.02
N GLN A 94 3.08 3.51 -11.54
CA GLN A 94 3.16 2.30 -10.74
C GLN A 94 4.55 2.13 -10.13
N ASN A 95 5.57 2.24 -10.95
CA ASN A 95 6.94 2.03 -10.50
C ASN A 95 7.38 3.12 -9.53
N LYS A 96 6.95 4.35 -9.77
CA LYS A 96 7.31 5.46 -8.88
C LYS A 96 6.73 5.29 -7.49
N ILE A 97 5.47 4.87 -7.41
CA ILE A 97 4.82 4.64 -6.11
C ILE A 97 5.49 3.47 -5.38
N LEU A 98 5.74 2.37 -6.09
CA LEU A 98 6.45 1.23 -5.49
C LEU A 98 7.83 1.64 -4.99
N GLU A 99 8.56 2.42 -5.76
CA GLU A 99 9.88 2.92 -5.36
C GLU A 99 9.81 3.75 -4.09
N LEU A 100 8.82 4.65 -3.99
CA LEU A 100 8.63 5.46 -2.80
C LEU A 100 8.35 4.60 -1.58
N LEU A 101 7.53 3.57 -1.73
CA LEU A 101 7.22 2.65 -0.63
C LEU A 101 8.49 1.91 -0.19
N ILE A 102 9.25 1.39 -1.13
CA ILE A 102 10.49 0.66 -0.83
C ILE A 102 11.49 1.58 -0.12
N ASN A 103 11.62 2.81 -0.59
CA ASN A 103 12.53 3.78 0.02
C ASN A 103 12.11 4.16 1.43
N ASN A 104 10.87 3.93 1.79
CA ASN A 104 10.36 4.19 3.14
C ASN A 104 10.23 2.93 4.00
N GLY A 105 10.84 1.83 3.58
CA GLY A 105 10.97 0.64 4.40
C GLY A 105 10.00 -0.48 4.10
N VAL A 106 9.23 -0.38 3.03
CA VAL A 106 8.35 -1.46 2.60
C VAL A 106 9.13 -2.42 1.72
N ARG A 107 8.87 -3.71 1.86
CA ARG A 107 9.50 -4.74 1.04
C ARG A 107 8.47 -5.25 0.02
N MET A 108 8.93 -5.60 -1.18
CA MET A 108 8.05 -6.25 -2.15
C MET A 108 7.64 -7.63 -1.62
N ALA A 109 6.35 -7.94 -1.73
CA ALA A 109 5.84 -9.24 -1.29
C ALA A 109 6.36 -10.36 -2.16
N ASN A 110 6.58 -11.52 -1.54
CA ASN A 110 6.87 -12.74 -2.27
C ASN A 110 5.57 -13.34 -2.82
N PRO A 111 5.65 -14.16 -3.88
CA PRO A 111 4.45 -14.83 -4.39
C PRO A 111 3.72 -15.57 -3.28
N GLY A 112 2.41 -15.36 -3.17
CA GLY A 112 1.58 -16.01 -2.16
C GLY A 112 1.69 -15.47 -0.76
N GLU A 113 2.48 -14.43 -0.54
CA GLU A 113 2.73 -13.95 0.82
C GLU A 113 1.49 -13.34 1.47
N TYR A 114 0.63 -12.67 0.72
CA TYR A 114 -0.61 -12.14 1.29
C TYR A 114 -1.52 -13.27 1.79
N THR A 115 -1.63 -14.33 1.02
CA THR A 115 -2.42 -15.50 1.41
C THR A 115 -1.82 -16.17 2.66
N MET A 116 -0.51 -16.30 2.69
CA MET A 116 0.17 -16.86 3.84
C MET A 116 -0.10 -16.04 5.11
N ARG A 117 -0.05 -14.72 5.01
CA ARG A 117 -0.31 -13.85 6.16
C ARG A 117 -1.76 -13.91 6.60
N ALA A 118 -2.70 -14.05 5.68
CA ALA A 118 -4.11 -14.25 6.02
C ALA A 118 -4.29 -15.51 6.84
N PHE A 119 -3.56 -16.55 6.51
CA PHE A 119 -3.57 -17.83 7.22
C PHE A 119 -3.02 -17.71 8.63
N GLN A 120 -1.98 -16.89 8.82
CA GLN A 120 -1.30 -16.74 10.11
C GLN A 120 -2.06 -15.84 11.07
N ASN A 121 -2.90 -14.99 10.56
CA ASN A 121 -3.67 -14.04 11.33
C ASN A 121 -5.17 -14.35 11.23
#